data_7fbd8818de9b22286938e44aad41415a
#
_entry.id   7fbd8818de9b22286938e44aad41415a
#
_cell.length_a   1.000
_cell.length_b   1.000
_cell.length_c   1.000
_cell.angle_alpha   90.00
_cell.angle_beta   90.00
_cell.angle_gamma   90.00
#
_symmetry.space_group_name_H-M   'P 1'
#
loop_
_entity.id
_entity.type
_entity.pdbx_description
1 polymer ?
#
loop_
_entity_poly.entity_id
_entity_poly.type
_entity_poly.pdbx_seq_one_letter_code
_entity_poly.pdbx_strand_id
1 'polypeptide(L)'
;MIANMCGRYVLSGDPFGLGTQDNFNVSPGQNMPVKTVDCDGQYMKWGLKTDWQESKPLINARSETYKQKKTFSKCKRCIVPYTGWIEWAVENNQKQPYLLYSDKAYFAGLYDNSGFIILTREASSSISHIHNRQPVLLDKYDVGLWFMGDYDIGQTSELIRFHKISKSINKPENNSRNYLSEIE
;
A
#
# COMPACT_ATOMS: atom_id res chain seq x y z
N MET A 1 20.18 4.44 -4.66
CA MET A 1 19.29 3.31 -4.33
C MET A 1 17.89 3.88 -4.12
N ILE A 2 16.93 3.52 -4.98
CA ILE A 2 15.53 3.89 -4.76
C ILE A 2 15.07 3.04 -3.58
N ALA A 3 14.86 3.65 -2.41
CA ALA A 3 14.26 2.97 -1.28
C ALA A 3 12.90 2.43 -1.74
N ASN A 4 12.67 1.13 -1.64
CA ASN A 4 11.37 0.53 -1.89
C ASN A 4 10.40 1.07 -0.85
N MET A 5 9.60 2.04 -1.26
CA MET A 5 8.55 2.66 -0.43
C MET A 5 7.37 1.69 -0.37
N CYS A 6 6.78 1.48 0.82
CA CYS A 6 5.56 0.68 1.01
C CYS A 6 5.54 -0.59 0.14
N GLY A 7 6.53 -1.44 0.36
CA GLY A 7 6.71 -2.67 -0.42
C GLY A 7 6.05 -3.90 0.21
N ARG A 8 5.30 -3.73 1.30
CA ARG A 8 4.67 -4.83 2.02
C ARG A 8 3.42 -4.36 2.77
N TYR A 9 2.32 -5.13 2.71
CA TYR A 9 1.15 -4.85 3.51
C TYR A 9 0.44 -6.11 4.01
N VAL A 10 -0.58 -5.94 4.80
CA VAL A 10 -1.39 -6.98 5.41
C VAL A 10 -2.82 -6.80 4.95
N LEU A 11 -3.47 -7.90 4.60
CA LEU A 11 -4.91 -7.93 4.37
C LEU A 11 -5.50 -9.12 5.13
N SER A 12 -6.44 -8.84 6.01
CA SER A 12 -7.25 -9.85 6.69
C SER A 12 -8.74 -9.57 6.42
N GLY A 13 -9.49 -10.63 6.17
CA GLY A 13 -10.89 -10.56 5.79
C GLY A 13 -11.11 -10.48 4.28
N ASP A 14 -12.37 -10.45 3.90
CA ASP A 14 -12.84 -10.42 2.51
C ASP A 14 -13.72 -9.18 2.23
N PRO A 15 -13.11 -8.00 2.11
CA PRO A 15 -13.84 -6.73 2.06
C PRO A 15 -14.72 -6.53 0.82
N PHE A 16 -14.50 -7.32 -0.23
CA PHE A 16 -15.25 -7.21 -1.50
C PHE A 16 -16.05 -8.49 -1.84
N GLY A 17 -16.11 -9.48 -0.94
CA GLY A 17 -16.89 -10.71 -1.16
C GLY A 17 -16.33 -11.61 -2.26
N LEU A 18 -15.02 -11.60 -2.47
CA LEU A 18 -14.34 -12.37 -3.52
C LEU A 18 -13.82 -13.74 -3.06
N GLY A 19 -14.07 -14.12 -1.80
CA GLY A 19 -13.45 -15.29 -1.17
C GLY A 19 -11.98 -15.09 -0.83
N THR A 20 -11.60 -13.82 -0.57
CA THR A 20 -10.20 -13.47 -0.27
C THR A 20 -9.73 -14.14 1.00
N GLN A 21 -8.58 -14.81 0.93
CA GLN A 21 -7.92 -15.40 2.09
C GLN A 21 -7.03 -14.37 2.79
N ASP A 22 -6.88 -14.51 4.09
CA ASP A 22 -5.95 -13.67 4.87
C ASP A 22 -4.52 -13.77 4.31
N ASN A 23 -3.88 -12.62 4.15
CA ASN A 23 -2.49 -12.53 3.77
C ASN A 23 -1.78 -11.52 4.66
N PHE A 24 -0.96 -12.02 5.56
CA PHE A 24 -0.24 -11.24 6.56
C PHE A 24 1.09 -10.68 6.04
N ASN A 25 1.43 -10.95 4.77
CA ASN A 25 2.72 -10.58 4.19
C ASN A 25 2.62 -10.34 2.67
N VAL A 26 1.64 -9.53 2.26
CA VAL A 26 1.41 -9.20 0.85
C VAL A 26 2.64 -8.50 0.28
N SER A 27 3.18 -9.06 -0.80
CA SER A 27 4.36 -8.54 -1.49
C SER A 27 4.08 -8.25 -2.98
N PRO A 28 4.86 -7.36 -3.61
CA PRO A 28 4.72 -7.07 -5.03
C PRO A 28 4.72 -8.32 -5.90
N GLY A 29 3.93 -8.29 -6.96
CA GLY A 29 3.74 -9.40 -7.89
C GLY A 29 2.57 -10.35 -7.53
N GLN A 30 2.03 -10.28 -6.33
CA GLN A 30 0.86 -11.05 -5.93
C GLN A 30 -0.43 -10.44 -6.52
N ASN A 31 -1.42 -11.31 -6.78
CA ASN A 31 -2.76 -10.89 -7.17
C ASN A 31 -3.56 -10.57 -5.91
N MET A 32 -4.03 -9.33 -5.81
CA MET A 32 -4.76 -8.84 -4.63
C MET A 32 -6.08 -8.22 -5.05
N PRO A 33 -7.08 -8.23 -4.14
CA PRO A 33 -8.37 -7.61 -4.43
C PRO A 33 -8.22 -6.09 -4.55
N VAL A 34 -8.87 -5.53 -5.56
CA VAL A 34 -9.02 -4.08 -5.77
C VAL A 34 -10.45 -3.77 -6.18
N LYS A 35 -10.91 -2.55 -5.88
CA LYS A 35 -12.17 -2.01 -6.37
C LYS A 35 -11.89 -0.82 -7.28
N THR A 36 -12.64 -0.71 -8.37
CA THR A 36 -12.58 0.39 -9.33
C THR A 36 -13.95 1.08 -9.42
N VAL A 37 -14.05 2.16 -10.18
CA VAL A 37 -15.35 2.82 -10.40
C VAL A 37 -16.34 1.90 -11.12
N ASP A 38 -15.84 1.03 -11.99
CA ASP A 38 -16.67 0.16 -12.85
C ASP A 38 -16.83 -1.27 -12.29
N CYS A 39 -16.14 -1.62 -11.20
CA CYS A 39 -16.13 -2.98 -10.64
C CYS A 39 -15.99 -2.96 -9.12
N ASP A 40 -16.95 -3.57 -8.43
CA ASP A 40 -17.03 -3.62 -6.96
C ASP A 40 -15.94 -4.49 -6.30
N GLY A 41 -15.27 -5.33 -7.08
CA GLY A 41 -14.12 -6.11 -6.64
C GLY A 41 -13.59 -7.03 -7.71
N GLN A 42 -12.28 -7.05 -7.87
CA GLN A 42 -11.56 -7.95 -8.78
C GLN A 42 -10.11 -8.14 -8.31
N TYR A 43 -9.49 -9.23 -8.73
CA TYR A 43 -8.07 -9.45 -8.48
C TYR A 43 -7.22 -8.79 -9.55
N MET A 44 -6.19 -8.06 -9.12
CA MET A 44 -5.16 -7.49 -9.98
C MET A 44 -3.77 -7.74 -9.40
N LYS A 45 -2.78 -7.84 -10.26
CA LYS A 45 -1.38 -7.97 -9.85
C LYS A 45 -0.88 -6.66 -9.24
N TRP A 46 -0.23 -6.71 -8.09
CA TRP A 46 0.46 -5.54 -7.54
C TRP A 46 1.77 -5.29 -8.29
N GLY A 47 1.75 -4.30 -9.15
CA GLY A 47 2.86 -3.85 -9.98
C GLY A 47 2.43 -3.55 -11.41
N LEU A 48 2.75 -2.33 -11.90
CA LEU A 48 2.56 -1.93 -13.28
C LEU A 48 3.80 -2.26 -14.10
N LYS A 49 3.59 -2.82 -15.28
CA LYS A 49 4.66 -2.97 -16.28
C LYS A 49 4.88 -1.64 -17.00
N THR A 50 6.11 -1.36 -17.32
CA THR A 50 6.49 -0.18 -18.12
C THR A 50 7.40 -0.61 -19.26
N ASP A 51 7.29 0.04 -20.42
CA ASP A 51 8.09 -0.28 -21.63
C ASP A 51 9.59 -0.07 -21.41
N TRP A 52 9.97 0.75 -20.42
CA TRP A 52 11.36 1.10 -20.14
C TRP A 52 11.98 0.33 -18.96
N GLN A 53 11.19 -0.45 -18.23
CA GLN A 53 11.67 -1.22 -17.07
C GLN A 53 10.92 -2.57 -16.94
N GLU A 54 11.24 -3.49 -17.85
CA GLU A 54 10.60 -4.82 -17.86
C GLU A 54 10.89 -5.68 -16.62
N SER A 55 12.10 -5.54 -16.05
CA SER A 55 12.57 -6.41 -14.96
C SER A 55 12.03 -6.05 -13.57
N LYS A 56 11.52 -4.84 -13.36
CA LYS A 56 11.02 -4.36 -12.07
C LYS A 56 9.74 -3.55 -12.25
N PRO A 57 8.57 -4.16 -12.04
CA PRO A 57 7.31 -3.42 -12.11
C PRO A 57 7.29 -2.28 -11.09
N LEU A 58 6.63 -1.18 -11.46
CA LEU A 58 6.36 -0.09 -10.53
C LEU A 58 5.30 -0.54 -9.52
N ILE A 59 5.58 -0.39 -8.24
CA ILE A 59 4.65 -0.79 -7.17
C ILE A 59 4.02 0.41 -6.46
N ASN A 60 4.64 1.60 -6.60
CA ASN A 60 4.18 2.83 -6.00
C ASN A 60 4.30 4.02 -6.98
N ALA A 61 3.51 5.05 -6.73
CA ALA A 61 3.71 6.37 -7.31
C ALA A 61 3.58 7.46 -6.23
N ARG A 62 4.33 8.54 -6.38
CA ARG A 62 4.24 9.70 -5.48
C ARG A 62 2.99 10.52 -5.83
N SER A 63 2.12 10.75 -4.85
CA SER A 63 0.90 11.53 -5.02
C SER A 63 1.17 12.97 -5.50
N GLU A 64 2.29 13.52 -5.11
CA GLU A 64 2.70 14.89 -5.44
C GLU A 64 3.00 15.08 -6.94
N THR A 65 3.40 14.00 -7.64
CA THR A 65 3.92 14.13 -9.02
C THR A 65 3.31 13.18 -10.04
N TYR A 66 2.48 12.20 -9.64
CA TYR A 66 1.99 11.18 -10.57
C TYR A 66 1.19 11.75 -11.73
N LYS A 67 0.41 12.82 -11.50
CA LYS A 67 -0.41 13.47 -12.53
C LYS A 67 0.43 14.09 -13.66
N GLN A 68 1.69 14.44 -13.38
CA GLN A 68 2.62 15.07 -14.32
C GLN A 68 3.43 14.03 -15.11
N LYS A 69 3.43 12.75 -14.66
CA LYS A 69 4.23 11.71 -15.28
C LYS A 69 3.44 11.00 -16.37
N LYS A 70 4.01 10.99 -17.59
CA LYS A 70 3.44 10.30 -18.75
C LYS A 70 3.15 8.82 -18.46
N THR A 71 3.95 8.19 -17.63
CA THR A 71 3.78 6.78 -17.20
C THR A 71 2.38 6.49 -16.65
N PHE A 72 1.79 7.44 -15.92
CA PHE A 72 0.49 7.25 -15.27
C PHE A 72 -0.68 7.93 -16.00
N SER A 73 -0.44 8.53 -17.18
CA SER A 73 -1.46 9.31 -17.92
C SER A 73 -2.66 8.47 -18.36
N LYS A 74 -2.48 7.16 -18.56
CA LYS A 74 -3.53 6.21 -18.95
C LYS A 74 -4.08 5.41 -17.78
N CYS A 75 -3.51 5.55 -16.57
CA CYS A 75 -3.97 4.83 -15.41
C CYS A 75 -5.29 5.41 -14.89
N LYS A 76 -6.17 4.51 -14.45
CA LYS A 76 -7.41 4.83 -13.75
C LYS A 76 -7.23 4.69 -12.24
N ARG A 77 -8.14 5.26 -11.46
CA ARG A 77 -8.12 5.15 -10.00
C ARG A 77 -8.75 3.86 -9.51
N CYS A 78 -8.13 3.27 -8.50
CA CYS A 78 -8.68 2.14 -7.75
C CYS A 78 -8.48 2.36 -6.25
N ILE A 79 -9.13 1.53 -5.44
CA ILE A 79 -8.85 1.41 -4.03
C ILE A 79 -8.37 0.00 -3.72
N VAL A 80 -7.44 -0.09 -2.77
CA VAL A 80 -6.80 -1.35 -2.36
C VAL A 80 -7.08 -1.55 -0.88
N PRO A 81 -7.78 -2.61 -0.49
CA PRO A 81 -8.08 -2.87 0.91
C PRO A 81 -6.83 -3.31 1.65
N TYR A 82 -6.71 -2.91 2.92
CA TYR A 82 -5.62 -3.30 3.80
C TYR A 82 -6.10 -3.36 5.25
N THR A 83 -5.34 -4.05 6.10
CA THR A 83 -5.50 -4.02 7.55
C THR A 83 -4.28 -3.47 8.26
N GLY A 84 -3.16 -3.35 7.56
CA GLY A 84 -1.92 -2.74 8.00
C GLY A 84 -0.88 -2.74 6.89
N TRP A 85 0.22 -2.04 7.09
CA TRP A 85 1.38 -2.12 6.19
C TRP A 85 2.67 -2.22 7.00
N ILE A 86 3.72 -2.68 6.36
CA ILE A 86 4.99 -2.96 7.01
C ILE A 86 6.05 -2.04 6.43
N GLU A 87 6.74 -1.35 7.30
CA GLU A 87 7.91 -0.52 6.99
C GLU A 87 9.08 -0.89 7.88
N TRP A 88 10.28 -0.52 7.46
CA TRP A 88 11.52 -0.86 8.14
C TRP A 88 12.26 0.40 8.58
N ALA A 89 12.45 0.53 9.88
CA ALA A 89 13.41 1.48 10.43
C ALA A 89 14.81 0.86 10.48
N VAL A 90 15.83 1.71 10.45
CA VAL A 90 17.22 1.29 10.73
C VAL A 90 17.52 1.55 12.21
N GLU A 91 17.65 0.49 12.98
CA GLU A 91 18.00 0.53 14.40
C GLU A 91 19.29 -0.27 14.59
N ASN A 92 20.27 0.31 15.26
CA ASN A 92 21.57 -0.35 15.53
C ASN A 92 22.18 -1.01 14.27
N ASN A 93 22.14 -0.31 13.14
CA ASN A 93 22.58 -0.78 11.81
C ASN A 93 21.84 -2.02 11.28
N GLN A 94 20.67 -2.34 11.80
CA GLN A 94 19.83 -3.43 11.35
C GLN A 94 18.44 -2.92 10.94
N LYS A 95 17.82 -3.59 9.99
CA LYS A 95 16.44 -3.31 9.61
C LYS A 95 15.48 -3.95 10.61
N GLN A 96 14.73 -3.10 11.31
CA GLN A 96 13.66 -3.50 12.23
C GLN A 96 12.31 -3.26 11.54
N PRO A 97 11.50 -4.30 11.30
CA PRO A 97 10.16 -4.13 10.74
C PRO A 97 9.17 -3.63 11.81
N TYR A 98 8.28 -2.78 11.35
CA TYR A 98 7.14 -2.25 12.09
C TYR A 98 5.85 -2.56 11.34
N LEU A 99 4.82 -2.96 12.07
CA LEU A 99 3.45 -2.94 11.57
C LEU A 99 2.86 -1.56 11.85
N LEU A 100 2.31 -0.94 10.81
CA LEU A 100 1.59 0.32 10.89
C LEU A 100 0.14 0.09 10.50
N TYR A 101 -0.80 0.76 11.15
CA TYR A 101 -2.23 0.63 10.87
C TYR A 101 -3.00 1.89 11.29
N SER A 102 -4.19 2.06 10.73
CA SER A 102 -5.09 3.17 11.04
C SER A 102 -6.54 2.72 10.95
N ASP A 103 -7.46 3.62 11.25
CA ASP A 103 -8.90 3.38 11.13
C ASP A 103 -9.39 3.55 9.66
N LYS A 104 -8.52 3.95 8.73
CA LYS A 104 -8.81 4.02 7.30
C LYS A 104 -8.83 2.60 6.69
N ALA A 105 -9.68 2.39 5.69
CA ALA A 105 -9.95 1.06 5.16
C ALA A 105 -9.19 0.72 3.87
N TYR A 106 -8.71 1.73 3.13
CA TYR A 106 -8.17 1.54 1.80
C TYR A 106 -6.92 2.38 1.56
N PHE A 107 -6.03 1.86 0.71
CA PHE A 107 -5.03 2.68 0.03
C PHE A 107 -5.62 3.26 -1.25
N ALA A 108 -5.28 4.50 -1.57
CA ALA A 108 -5.48 5.07 -2.89
C ALA A 108 -4.52 4.39 -3.88
N GLY A 109 -5.04 3.91 -5.00
CA GLY A 109 -4.25 3.22 -6.02
C GLY A 109 -4.56 3.71 -7.42
N LEU A 110 -3.66 3.38 -8.33
CA LEU A 110 -3.84 3.53 -9.76
C LEU A 110 -3.70 2.16 -10.43
N TYR A 111 -4.38 1.93 -11.54
CA TYR A 111 -4.30 0.67 -12.28
C TYR A 111 -4.35 0.88 -13.78
N ASP A 112 -3.84 -0.10 -14.50
CA ASP A 112 -4.03 -0.32 -15.92
C ASP A 112 -4.22 -1.82 -16.21
N ASN A 113 -4.14 -2.22 -17.47
CA ASN A 113 -4.29 -3.63 -17.86
C ASN A 113 -3.20 -4.56 -17.33
N SER A 114 -2.07 -4.04 -16.85
CA SER A 114 -0.95 -4.85 -16.34
C SER A 114 -1.01 -5.10 -14.84
N GLY A 115 -1.78 -4.28 -14.09
CA GLY A 115 -1.91 -4.40 -12.65
C GLY A 115 -2.22 -3.08 -11.95
N PHE A 116 -1.91 -3.00 -10.65
CA PHE A 116 -2.12 -1.80 -9.85
C PHE A 116 -0.87 -1.36 -9.08
N ILE A 117 -0.86 -0.10 -8.67
CA ILE A 117 0.13 0.49 -7.75
C ILE A 117 -0.58 1.21 -6.61
N ILE A 118 0.15 1.42 -5.51
CA ILE A 118 -0.29 2.19 -4.36
C ILE A 118 0.32 3.60 -4.42
N LEU A 119 -0.52 4.63 -4.26
CA LEU A 119 -0.02 6.00 -4.11
C LEU A 119 0.59 6.20 -2.73
N THR A 120 1.69 6.93 -2.70
CA THR A 120 2.38 7.32 -1.47
C THR A 120 2.50 8.83 -1.36
N ARG A 121 2.57 9.32 -0.13
CA ARG A 121 2.82 10.72 0.22
C ARG A 121 3.94 10.82 1.25
N GLU A 122 4.35 12.02 1.58
CA GLU A 122 5.24 12.27 2.70
C GLU A 122 4.63 11.71 3.99
N ALA A 123 5.44 11.06 4.81
CA ALA A 123 5.01 10.46 6.07
C ALA A 123 4.61 11.54 7.08
N SER A 124 3.57 11.27 7.88
CA SER A 124 3.23 12.10 9.02
C SER A 124 4.39 12.12 10.04
N SER A 125 4.47 13.19 10.82
CA SER A 125 5.53 13.35 11.84
C SER A 125 5.57 12.21 12.85
N SER A 126 4.42 11.58 13.12
CA SER A 126 4.32 10.45 14.07
C SER A 126 5.08 9.20 13.61
N ILE A 127 5.27 8.99 12.30
CA ILE A 127 5.91 7.79 11.75
C ILE A 127 7.13 8.07 10.88
N SER A 128 7.49 9.35 10.69
CA SER A 128 8.64 9.75 9.85
C SER A 128 9.98 9.18 10.30
N HIS A 129 10.10 8.82 11.59
CA HIS A 129 11.26 8.14 12.14
C HIS A 129 11.37 6.66 11.72
N ILE A 130 10.27 6.04 11.27
CA ILE A 130 10.27 4.67 10.74
C ILE A 130 10.57 4.71 9.24
N HIS A 131 9.83 5.54 8.50
CA HIS A 131 10.02 5.73 7.07
C HIS A 131 9.54 7.12 6.64
N ASN A 132 10.21 7.74 5.65
CA ASN A 132 9.87 9.09 5.17
C ASN A 132 8.65 9.17 4.24
N ARG A 133 8.09 8.04 3.88
CA ARG A 133 6.88 7.93 3.03
C ARG A 133 5.84 7.05 3.69
N GLN A 134 4.58 7.31 3.40
CA GLN A 134 3.44 6.48 3.79
C GLN A 134 2.47 6.30 2.61
N PRO A 135 1.60 5.26 2.62
CA PRO A 135 0.50 5.16 1.66
C PRO A 135 -0.47 6.34 1.82
N VAL A 136 -1.15 6.71 0.74
CA VAL A 136 -2.32 7.58 0.81
C VAL A 136 -3.50 6.75 1.30
N LEU A 137 -4.04 7.09 2.47
CA LEU A 137 -5.09 6.35 3.16
C LEU A 137 -6.46 6.98 2.89
N LEU A 138 -7.45 6.14 2.64
CA LEU A 138 -8.84 6.53 2.38
C LEU A 138 -9.78 5.82 3.36
N ASP A 139 -10.73 6.53 3.92
CA ASP A 139 -11.86 5.86 4.54
C ASP A 139 -12.97 5.56 3.51
N LYS A 140 -14.04 4.91 3.97
CA LYS A 140 -15.14 4.55 3.09
C LYS A 140 -15.89 5.76 2.50
N TYR A 141 -15.83 6.91 3.17
CA TYR A 141 -16.50 8.15 2.72
C TYR A 141 -15.65 8.90 1.69
N ASP A 142 -14.33 8.73 1.71
CA ASP A 142 -13.39 9.34 0.77
C ASP A 142 -13.41 8.69 -0.62
N VAL A 143 -13.90 7.45 -0.72
CA VAL A 143 -13.83 6.63 -1.94
C VAL A 143 -14.49 7.31 -3.14
N GLY A 144 -15.67 7.91 -2.95
CA GLY A 144 -16.36 8.64 -4.02
C GLY A 144 -15.56 9.84 -4.52
N LEU A 145 -15.04 10.65 -3.61
CA LEU A 145 -14.17 11.80 -3.95
C LEU A 145 -12.89 11.35 -4.64
N TRP A 146 -12.30 10.24 -4.18
CA TRP A 146 -11.12 9.67 -4.82
C TRP A 146 -11.40 9.26 -6.27
N PHE A 147 -12.49 8.54 -6.55
CA PHE A 147 -12.84 8.12 -7.90
C PHE A 147 -13.16 9.31 -8.82
N MET A 148 -13.81 10.35 -8.33
CA MET A 148 -14.07 11.59 -9.08
C MET A 148 -12.80 12.44 -9.30
N GLY A 149 -11.77 12.24 -8.49
CA GLY A 149 -10.52 13.00 -8.56
C GLY A 149 -10.50 14.29 -7.73
N ASP A 150 -11.49 14.45 -6.86
CA ASP A 150 -11.71 15.62 -6.02
C ASP A 150 -11.16 15.42 -4.58
N TYR A 151 -10.58 14.26 -4.30
CA TYR A 151 -9.96 13.98 -3.00
C TYR A 151 -8.67 14.79 -2.80
N ASP A 152 -8.64 15.61 -1.75
CA ASP A 152 -7.46 16.39 -1.39
C ASP A 152 -6.50 15.59 -0.51
N ILE A 153 -5.48 15.02 -1.14
CA ILE A 153 -4.46 14.21 -0.46
C ILE A 153 -3.65 15.04 0.54
N GLY A 154 -3.57 16.35 0.36
CA GLY A 154 -2.73 17.23 1.19
C GLY A 154 -3.31 17.55 2.57
N GLN A 155 -4.63 17.49 2.73
CA GLN A 155 -5.33 17.91 3.95
C GLN A 155 -5.69 16.77 4.91
N THR A 156 -5.25 15.55 4.64
CA THR A 156 -5.62 14.41 5.48
C THR A 156 -4.70 14.28 6.68
N SER A 157 -5.28 14.28 7.87
CA SER A 157 -4.63 13.86 9.10
C SER A 157 -5.14 12.49 9.50
N GLU A 158 -4.24 11.51 9.57
CA GLU A 158 -4.60 10.16 10.01
C GLU A 158 -3.90 9.85 11.35
N LEU A 159 -4.64 9.24 12.27
CA LEU A 159 -4.02 8.63 13.44
C LEU A 159 -3.42 7.28 13.02
N ILE A 160 -2.10 7.24 12.89
CA ILE A 160 -1.37 6.03 12.58
C ILE A 160 -0.80 5.46 13.88
N ARG A 161 -1.14 4.21 14.16
CA ARG A 161 -0.58 3.42 15.24
C ARG A 161 0.47 2.47 14.67
N PHE A 162 1.45 2.13 15.47
CA PHE A 162 2.52 1.22 15.03
C PHE A 162 3.14 0.49 16.23
N HIS A 163 3.74 -0.66 15.94
CA HIS A 163 4.57 -1.41 16.87
C HIS A 163 5.63 -2.23 16.14
N LYS A 164 6.68 -2.60 16.85
CA LYS A 164 7.73 -3.50 16.33
C LYS A 164 7.17 -4.90 16.15
N ILE A 165 7.59 -5.56 15.09
CA ILE A 165 7.20 -6.93 14.78
C ILE A 165 8.40 -7.82 14.49
N SER A 166 8.17 -9.14 14.45
CA SER A 166 9.22 -10.13 14.21
C SER A 166 9.95 -9.92 12.90
N LYS A 167 11.28 -10.00 12.91
CA LYS A 167 12.13 -9.99 11.70
C LYS A 167 11.86 -11.19 10.78
N SER A 168 11.15 -12.21 11.24
CA SER A 168 10.71 -13.33 10.39
C SER A 168 9.84 -12.88 9.21
N ILE A 169 9.14 -11.74 9.34
CA ILE A 169 8.32 -11.15 8.28
C ILE A 169 9.14 -10.71 7.05
N ASN A 170 10.46 -10.57 7.18
CA ASN A 170 11.35 -10.18 6.08
C ASN A 170 11.30 -11.16 4.91
N LYS A 171 11.05 -12.43 5.18
CA LYS A 171 10.89 -13.46 4.15
C LYS A 171 9.46 -13.43 3.62
N PRO A 172 9.23 -13.19 2.32
CA PRO A 172 7.88 -13.08 1.73
C PRO A 172 7.01 -14.33 1.93
N GLU A 173 7.62 -15.50 2.02
CA GLU A 173 6.96 -16.78 2.26
C GLU A 173 6.41 -16.93 3.69
N ASN A 174 6.88 -16.14 4.63
CA ASN A 174 6.43 -16.17 6.01
C ASN A 174 5.09 -15.43 6.15
N ASN A 175 3.99 -16.17 6.02
CA ASN A 175 2.62 -15.68 6.04
C ASN A 175 1.86 -16.17 7.28
N SER A 176 2.28 -15.74 8.47
CA SER A 176 1.61 -16.09 9.73
C SER A 176 1.27 -14.82 10.51
N ARG A 177 0.04 -14.76 11.04
CA ARG A 177 -0.41 -13.70 11.94
C ARG A 177 0.50 -13.51 13.15
N ASN A 178 1.12 -14.58 13.63
CA ASN A 178 2.02 -14.53 14.79
C ASN A 178 3.24 -13.62 14.57
N TYR A 179 3.69 -13.43 13.33
CA TYR A 179 4.80 -12.53 13.03
C TYR A 179 4.45 -11.05 13.14
N LEU A 180 3.16 -10.72 13.23
CA LEU A 180 2.65 -9.35 13.38
C LEU A 180 2.43 -8.93 14.83
N SER A 181 2.60 -9.86 15.78
CA SER A 181 2.49 -9.53 17.21
C SER A 181 3.58 -8.56 17.64
N GLU A 182 3.24 -7.66 18.56
CA GLU A 182 4.19 -6.72 19.14
C GLU A 182 5.32 -7.47 19.84
N ILE A 183 6.53 -7.00 19.60
CA ILE A 183 7.75 -7.46 20.29
C ILE A 183 8.39 -6.32 21.09
N GLU A 184 9.16 -6.65 22.11
CA GLU A 184 9.88 -5.68 22.95
C GLU A 184 10.98 -4.92 22.19
#